data_b2ae329d288f3ff6053d2c994dc9a635
#
_entry.id   b2ae329d288f3ff6053d2c994dc9a635
#
_cell.length_a   1.000
_cell.length_b   1.000
_cell.length_c   1.000
_cell.angle_alpha   90.00
_cell.angle_beta   90.00
_cell.angle_gamma   90.00
#
_symmetry.space_group_name_H-M   'P 1'
#
loop_
_entity.id
_entity.type
_entity.pdbx_description
1 polymer ?
#
loop_
_entity_poly.entity_id
_entity_poly.type
_entity_poly.pdbx_seq_one_letter_code
_entity_poly.pdbx_strand_id
1 'polypeptide(L)'
;MITLGVDVGSLTGKAVVLRDGEILAWEVILTGPDSVETATTVAHAALAKAGLGLDDMTAIVSTGYGRIVVPFAQRNVSEISCHAKGANRLVPGVRTILDMGGQDCKAIRCDGTGKVTSFVMNDKCAAGAGRSMGIVADLLKIRLEDLGPLALEAPGDGVPVSSTCVVFARSEILSYQREATPKSEILAGACTALASRVLGLVKRVGLEPEFAITGGIAKNVGVVRRLERALGVEARIPPEPQIVGALGAAIFARELAEKKAKRGDRGAGERRSSLGEGGSS
;
A
#
# COMPACT_ATOMS: atom_id res chain seq x y z
N MET A 1 -11.45 21.73 -3.57
CA MET A 1 -11.40 20.57 -4.49
C MET A 1 -11.39 19.29 -3.65
N ILE A 2 -12.35 18.39 -3.88
CA ILE A 2 -12.46 17.15 -3.12
C ILE A 2 -12.17 15.97 -4.06
N THR A 3 -11.25 15.08 -3.68
CA THR A 3 -10.85 13.94 -4.51
C THR A 3 -10.80 12.64 -3.70
N LEU A 4 -11.03 11.53 -4.38
CA LEU A 4 -11.07 10.20 -3.79
C LEU A 4 -10.06 9.30 -4.49
N GLY A 5 -9.27 8.59 -3.69
CA GLY A 5 -8.44 7.48 -4.14
C GLY A 5 -8.95 6.16 -3.57
N VAL A 6 -9.09 5.15 -4.42
CA VAL A 6 -9.56 3.81 -4.02
C VAL A 6 -8.51 2.78 -4.40
N ASP A 7 -8.03 2.02 -3.42
CA ASP A 7 -7.08 0.91 -3.61
C ASP A 7 -7.78 -0.41 -3.31
N VAL A 8 -8.05 -1.19 -4.35
CA VAL A 8 -8.63 -2.54 -4.23
C VAL A 8 -7.51 -3.57 -4.26
N GLY A 9 -6.98 -3.86 -3.09
CA GLY A 9 -5.93 -4.87 -2.92
C GLY A 9 -6.48 -6.29 -2.77
N SER A 10 -5.58 -7.28 -2.72
CA SER A 10 -5.93 -8.71 -2.64
C SER A 10 -6.44 -9.17 -1.26
N LEU A 11 -6.15 -8.43 -0.18
CA LEU A 11 -6.61 -8.74 1.18
C LEU A 11 -7.43 -7.60 1.80
N THR A 12 -7.19 -6.37 1.39
CA THR A 12 -7.89 -5.20 1.92
C THR A 12 -8.23 -4.22 0.82
N GLY A 13 -9.43 -3.61 0.89
CA GLY A 13 -9.81 -2.40 0.17
C GLY A 13 -9.54 -1.17 1.02
N LYS A 14 -9.07 -0.08 0.42
CA LYS A 14 -8.80 1.18 1.11
C LYS A 14 -9.34 2.34 0.29
N ALA A 15 -9.81 3.37 0.97
CA ALA A 15 -10.20 4.62 0.34
C ALA A 15 -9.66 5.81 1.13
N VAL A 16 -9.23 6.85 0.43
CA VAL A 16 -8.76 8.12 1.04
C VAL A 16 -9.45 9.28 0.35
N VAL A 17 -10.09 10.13 1.15
CA VAL A 17 -10.71 11.38 0.73
C VAL A 17 -9.75 12.52 1.03
N LEU A 18 -9.41 13.30 0.01
CA LEU A 18 -8.65 14.55 0.16
C LEU A 18 -9.55 15.77 -0.05
N ARG A 19 -9.38 16.79 0.80
CA ARG A 19 -9.91 18.14 0.58
C ARG A 19 -8.73 19.09 0.47
N ASP A 20 -8.57 19.72 -0.70
CA ASP A 20 -7.49 20.68 -1.00
C ASP A 20 -6.07 20.13 -0.75
N GLY A 21 -5.91 18.80 -0.87
CA GLY A 21 -4.65 18.09 -0.70
C GLY A 21 -4.39 17.57 0.71
N GLU A 22 -5.24 17.87 1.68
CA GLU A 22 -5.16 17.33 3.04
C GLU A 22 -6.10 16.14 3.20
N ILE A 23 -5.69 15.14 4.00
CA ILE A 23 -6.50 13.95 4.28
C ILE A 23 -7.68 14.35 5.16
N LEU A 24 -8.89 14.21 4.63
CA LEU A 24 -10.13 14.48 5.35
C LEU A 24 -10.63 13.22 6.08
N ALA A 25 -10.63 12.10 5.39
CA ALA A 25 -11.04 10.81 5.93
C ALA A 25 -10.40 9.65 5.15
N TRP A 26 -10.39 8.48 5.77
CA TRP A 26 -9.99 7.24 5.13
C TRP A 26 -10.67 6.03 5.77
N GLU A 27 -10.66 4.91 5.03
CA GLU A 27 -11.17 3.63 5.49
C GLU A 27 -10.32 2.47 4.96
N VAL A 28 -10.27 1.40 5.74
CA VAL A 28 -9.66 0.11 5.38
C VAL A 28 -10.64 -1.00 5.75
N ILE A 29 -11.00 -1.83 4.77
CA ILE A 29 -11.87 -3.01 4.98
C ILE A 29 -11.19 -4.27 4.44
N LEU A 30 -11.66 -5.43 4.85
CA LEU A 30 -11.25 -6.69 4.20
C LEU A 30 -11.81 -6.76 2.78
N THR A 31 -11.01 -7.24 1.83
CA THR A 31 -11.47 -7.50 0.47
C THR A 31 -12.38 -8.74 0.46
N GLY A 32 -13.60 -8.55 -0.03
CA GLY A 32 -14.54 -9.64 -0.29
C GLY A 32 -14.24 -10.37 -1.60
N PRO A 33 -15.06 -11.36 -1.97
CA PRO A 33 -14.94 -12.10 -3.23
C PRO A 33 -15.19 -11.21 -4.45
N ASP A 34 -16.00 -10.15 -4.32
CA ASP A 34 -16.29 -9.19 -5.37
C ASP A 34 -15.50 -7.89 -5.16
N SER A 35 -14.66 -7.57 -6.14
CA SER A 35 -13.84 -6.36 -6.12
C SER A 35 -14.65 -5.07 -6.33
N VAL A 36 -15.79 -5.13 -7.06
CA VAL A 36 -16.69 -3.99 -7.26
C VAL A 36 -17.40 -3.65 -5.95
N GLU A 37 -17.92 -4.67 -5.26
CA GLU A 37 -18.54 -4.53 -3.95
C GLU A 37 -17.54 -3.97 -2.94
N THR A 38 -16.32 -4.52 -2.90
CA THR A 38 -15.24 -4.04 -2.01
C THR A 38 -14.92 -2.56 -2.27
N ALA A 39 -14.77 -2.17 -3.55
CA ALA A 39 -14.49 -0.79 -3.93
C ALA A 39 -15.62 0.16 -3.50
N THR A 40 -16.86 -0.24 -3.73
CA THR A 40 -18.05 0.54 -3.40
C THR A 40 -18.20 0.71 -1.91
N THR A 41 -18.08 -0.39 -1.16
CA THR A 41 -18.21 -0.38 0.31
C THR A 41 -17.15 0.50 0.96
N VAL A 42 -15.88 0.34 0.59
CA VAL A 42 -14.79 1.14 1.20
C VAL A 42 -14.88 2.62 0.83
N ALA A 43 -15.26 2.93 -0.41
CA ALA A 43 -15.46 4.31 -0.85
C ALA A 43 -16.59 4.98 -0.05
N HIS A 44 -17.77 4.36 0.04
CA HIS A 44 -18.89 4.89 0.81
C HIS A 44 -18.56 5.03 2.30
N ALA A 45 -17.84 4.08 2.89
CA ALA A 45 -17.43 4.15 4.29
C ALA A 45 -16.49 5.34 4.57
N ALA A 46 -15.49 5.57 3.69
CA ALA A 46 -14.61 6.73 3.83
C ALA A 46 -15.35 8.06 3.61
N LEU A 47 -16.25 8.11 2.61
CA LEU A 47 -17.07 9.29 2.32
C LEU A 47 -18.03 9.61 3.47
N ALA A 48 -18.69 8.61 4.06
CA ALA A 48 -19.58 8.79 5.20
C ALA A 48 -18.86 9.41 6.41
N LYS A 49 -17.62 9.00 6.69
CA LYS A 49 -16.77 9.63 7.72
C LYS A 49 -16.48 11.11 7.45
N ALA A 50 -16.47 11.50 6.17
CA ALA A 50 -16.27 12.89 5.75
C ALA A 50 -17.57 13.70 5.64
N GLY A 51 -18.74 13.05 5.81
CA GLY A 51 -20.05 13.68 5.57
C GLY A 51 -20.31 14.01 4.10
N LEU A 52 -19.81 13.18 3.17
CA LEU A 52 -19.83 13.39 1.72
C LEU A 52 -20.43 12.19 0.98
N GLY A 53 -20.83 12.43 -0.28
CA GLY A 53 -21.23 11.40 -1.24
C GLY A 53 -20.28 11.33 -2.46
N LEU A 54 -20.50 10.36 -3.35
CA LEU A 54 -19.73 10.23 -4.58
C LEU A 54 -19.89 11.47 -5.50
N ASP A 55 -21.05 12.07 -5.51
CA ASP A 55 -21.38 13.25 -6.35
C ASP A 55 -20.61 14.51 -5.91
N ASP A 56 -20.10 14.57 -4.68
CA ASP A 56 -19.27 15.67 -4.18
C ASP A 56 -17.81 15.60 -4.71
N MET A 57 -17.43 14.49 -5.34
CA MET A 57 -16.06 14.27 -5.78
C MET A 57 -15.75 14.99 -7.09
N THR A 58 -14.74 15.85 -7.09
CA THR A 58 -14.21 16.49 -8.30
C THR A 58 -13.55 15.49 -9.24
N ALA A 59 -12.84 14.50 -8.68
CA ALA A 59 -12.25 13.38 -9.41
C ALA A 59 -11.99 12.18 -8.49
N ILE A 60 -12.03 10.99 -9.11
CA ILE A 60 -11.79 9.70 -8.45
C ILE A 60 -10.78 8.90 -9.28
N VAL A 61 -9.75 8.38 -8.61
CA VAL A 61 -8.74 7.47 -9.21
C VAL A 61 -8.68 6.17 -8.42
N SER A 62 -8.64 5.07 -9.15
CA SER A 62 -8.48 3.72 -8.59
C SER A 62 -7.06 3.19 -8.75
N THR A 63 -6.66 2.32 -7.83
CA THR A 63 -5.39 1.59 -7.84
C THR A 63 -5.55 0.19 -7.23
N GLY A 64 -4.46 -0.55 -7.11
CA GLY A 64 -4.44 -1.90 -6.60
C GLY A 64 -4.74 -2.96 -7.65
N TYR A 65 -4.90 -4.19 -7.17
CA TYR A 65 -5.14 -5.36 -8.03
C TYR A 65 -6.48 -5.26 -8.78
N GLY A 66 -7.53 -4.80 -8.07
CA GLY A 66 -8.89 -4.62 -8.63
C GLY A 66 -9.14 -3.25 -9.29
N ARG A 67 -8.11 -2.43 -9.55
CA ARG A 67 -8.28 -1.05 -10.05
C ARG A 67 -9.13 -0.89 -11.32
N ILE A 68 -9.17 -1.93 -12.16
CA ILE A 68 -9.85 -1.84 -13.47
C ILE A 68 -11.37 -1.92 -13.33
N VAL A 69 -11.85 -2.59 -12.28
CA VAL A 69 -13.30 -2.85 -12.09
C VAL A 69 -14.00 -1.83 -11.19
N VAL A 70 -13.35 -0.74 -10.79
CA VAL A 70 -13.97 0.30 -9.97
C VAL A 70 -14.86 1.19 -10.83
N PRO A 71 -16.22 1.11 -10.71
CA PRO A 71 -17.14 1.62 -11.73
C PRO A 71 -17.23 3.16 -11.75
N PHE A 72 -16.92 3.82 -10.63
CA PHE A 72 -17.02 5.27 -10.48
C PHE A 72 -15.68 6.00 -10.64
N ALA A 73 -14.58 5.28 -10.90
CA ALA A 73 -13.27 5.90 -11.11
C ALA A 73 -13.12 6.41 -12.55
N GLN A 74 -12.69 7.67 -12.70
CA GLN A 74 -12.43 8.27 -14.02
C GLN A 74 -11.08 7.81 -14.61
N ARG A 75 -10.18 7.28 -13.78
CA ARG A 75 -8.87 6.79 -14.20
C ARG A 75 -8.38 5.73 -13.23
N ASN A 76 -7.64 4.75 -13.74
CA ASN A 76 -6.86 3.84 -12.92
C ASN A 76 -5.36 4.14 -13.07
N VAL A 77 -4.61 3.95 -11.98
CA VAL A 77 -3.15 4.14 -11.93
C VAL A 77 -2.52 2.92 -11.26
N SER A 78 -1.31 2.56 -11.67
CA SER A 78 -0.61 1.42 -11.09
C SER A 78 -0.35 1.62 -9.58
N GLU A 79 -0.45 0.56 -8.81
CA GLU A 79 -0.16 0.58 -7.38
C GLU A 79 1.28 1.02 -7.09
N ILE A 80 2.23 0.68 -7.97
CA ILE A 80 3.63 1.11 -7.86
C ILE A 80 3.74 2.63 -7.87
N SER A 81 3.08 3.29 -8.84
CA SER A 81 3.07 4.75 -8.94
C SER A 81 2.33 5.40 -7.76
N CYS A 82 1.22 4.79 -7.33
CA CYS A 82 0.44 5.30 -6.20
C CYS A 82 1.20 5.18 -4.89
N HIS A 83 1.87 4.04 -4.59
CA HIS A 83 2.71 3.90 -3.40
C HIS A 83 3.87 4.90 -3.40
N ALA A 84 4.54 5.09 -4.53
CA ALA A 84 5.62 6.10 -4.64
C ALA A 84 5.11 7.52 -4.34
N LYS A 85 3.96 7.89 -4.91
CA LYS A 85 3.37 9.22 -4.72
C LYS A 85 2.87 9.43 -3.28
N GLY A 86 2.16 8.45 -2.73
CA GLY A 86 1.63 8.50 -1.36
C GLY A 86 2.73 8.48 -0.31
N ALA A 87 3.76 7.63 -0.48
CA ALA A 87 4.90 7.59 0.42
C ALA A 87 5.70 8.90 0.40
N ASN A 88 5.93 9.50 -0.78
CA ASN A 88 6.60 10.80 -0.89
C ASN A 88 5.84 11.93 -0.18
N ARG A 89 4.50 11.87 -0.13
CA ARG A 89 3.66 12.84 0.62
C ARG A 89 3.80 12.68 2.14
N LEU A 90 3.91 11.43 2.64
CA LEU A 90 3.92 11.12 4.07
C LEU A 90 5.33 11.08 4.66
N VAL A 91 6.32 10.76 3.84
CA VAL A 91 7.74 10.64 4.22
C VAL A 91 8.55 11.55 3.29
N PRO A 92 8.71 12.83 3.66
CA PRO A 92 9.50 13.77 2.86
C PRO A 92 10.92 13.26 2.64
N GLY A 93 11.39 13.33 1.41
CA GLY A 93 12.73 12.87 1.06
C GLY A 93 12.86 11.38 0.74
N VAL A 94 11.79 10.59 0.85
CA VAL A 94 11.84 9.15 0.52
C VAL A 94 12.40 8.88 -0.87
N ARG A 95 13.27 7.87 -0.97
CA ARG A 95 13.87 7.39 -2.22
C ARG A 95 13.61 5.92 -2.46
N THR A 96 13.56 5.13 -1.40
CA THR A 96 13.28 3.70 -1.47
C THR A 96 12.07 3.36 -0.64
N ILE A 97 11.14 2.61 -1.21
CA ILE A 97 9.90 2.19 -0.56
C ILE A 97 9.81 0.67 -0.69
N LEU A 98 9.59 -0.02 0.41
CA LEU A 98 9.20 -1.42 0.42
C LEU A 98 7.71 -1.50 0.75
N ASP A 99 6.90 -1.76 -0.26
CA ASP A 99 5.49 -2.05 -0.07
C ASP A 99 5.29 -3.54 0.15
N MET A 100 4.73 -3.89 1.30
CA MET A 100 4.46 -5.28 1.68
C MET A 100 2.95 -5.52 1.75
N GLY A 101 2.40 -5.95 0.63
CA GLY A 101 0.98 -6.23 0.43
C GLY A 101 0.53 -7.61 0.91
N GLY A 102 -0.70 -7.97 0.55
CA GLY A 102 -1.33 -9.24 0.91
C GLY A 102 -0.80 -10.44 0.14
N GLN A 103 -0.56 -10.31 -1.17
CA GLN A 103 -0.09 -11.39 -2.05
C GLN A 103 1.28 -11.15 -2.67
N ASP A 104 1.75 -9.93 -2.69
CA ASP A 104 3.02 -9.54 -3.26
C ASP A 104 3.70 -8.44 -2.44
N CYS A 105 5.01 -8.31 -2.65
CA CYS A 105 5.81 -7.24 -2.11
C CYS A 105 6.57 -6.55 -3.23
N LYS A 106 6.75 -5.24 -3.10
CA LYS A 106 7.41 -4.41 -4.12
C LYS A 106 8.44 -3.52 -3.46
N ALA A 107 9.66 -3.53 -4.00
CA ALA A 107 10.65 -2.51 -3.70
C ALA A 107 10.62 -1.48 -4.83
N ILE A 108 10.43 -0.22 -4.49
CA ILE A 108 10.20 0.89 -5.42
C ILE A 108 11.24 1.96 -5.16
N ARG A 109 11.89 2.46 -6.20
CA ARG A 109 12.69 3.68 -6.15
C ARG A 109 11.95 4.83 -6.80
N CYS A 110 12.04 5.99 -6.20
CA CYS A 110 11.44 7.20 -6.73
C CYS A 110 12.38 8.41 -6.61
N ASP A 111 12.11 9.42 -7.44
CA ASP A 111 12.75 10.72 -7.33
C ASP A 111 12.11 11.60 -6.24
N GLY A 112 12.63 12.82 -6.06
CA GLY A 112 12.14 13.78 -5.06
C GLY A 112 10.69 14.21 -5.22
N THR A 113 10.05 13.92 -6.35
CA THR A 113 8.64 14.23 -6.63
C THR A 113 7.71 13.03 -6.44
N GLY A 114 8.26 11.89 -6.04
CA GLY A 114 7.54 10.63 -5.93
C GLY A 114 7.27 9.95 -7.29
N LYS A 115 8.01 10.32 -8.36
CA LYS A 115 7.95 9.63 -9.63
C LYS A 115 8.85 8.40 -9.59
N VAL A 116 8.30 7.24 -9.97
CA VAL A 116 9.01 5.96 -9.99
C VAL A 116 10.17 6.02 -10.98
N THR A 117 11.37 5.65 -10.53
CA THR A 117 12.58 5.53 -11.35
C THR A 117 12.93 4.07 -11.61
N SER A 118 12.66 3.17 -10.66
CA SER A 118 12.86 1.73 -10.79
C SER A 118 11.96 0.98 -9.80
N PHE A 119 11.66 -0.28 -10.08
CA PHE A 119 10.98 -1.14 -9.14
C PHE A 119 11.32 -2.61 -9.39
N VAL A 120 11.19 -3.40 -8.34
CA VAL A 120 11.29 -4.85 -8.34
C VAL A 120 10.16 -5.41 -7.51
N MET A 121 9.51 -6.45 -7.98
CA MET A 121 8.46 -7.14 -7.23
C MET A 121 8.73 -8.65 -7.22
N ASN A 122 8.21 -9.35 -6.22
CA ASN A 122 8.22 -10.80 -6.20
C ASN A 122 7.07 -11.36 -7.05
N ASP A 123 7.19 -12.63 -7.40
CA ASP A 123 6.06 -13.36 -7.99
C ASP A 123 4.89 -13.44 -7.01
N LYS A 124 3.68 -13.56 -7.55
CA LYS A 124 2.44 -13.72 -6.77
C LYS A 124 2.45 -15.05 -6.01
N CYS A 125 3.10 -15.06 -4.86
CA CYS A 125 3.20 -16.24 -4.01
C CYS A 125 2.83 -15.89 -2.57
N ALA A 126 1.89 -16.65 -2.01
CA ALA A 126 1.40 -16.44 -0.64
C ALA A 126 2.52 -16.49 0.42
N ALA A 127 3.60 -17.24 0.20
CA ALA A 127 4.72 -17.34 1.13
C ALA A 127 5.53 -16.04 1.26
N GLY A 128 5.47 -15.15 0.27
CA GLY A 128 6.28 -13.93 0.22
C GLY A 128 5.56 -12.65 0.57
N ALA A 129 4.40 -12.72 1.23
CA ALA A 129 3.56 -11.58 1.46
C ALA A 129 2.66 -11.75 2.70
N GLY A 130 1.82 -10.77 3.01
CA GLY A 130 1.02 -10.70 4.23
C GLY A 130 0.11 -11.89 4.49
N ARG A 131 -0.34 -12.57 3.44
CA ARG A 131 -1.18 -13.77 3.59
C ARG A 131 -0.48 -14.89 4.39
N SER A 132 0.84 -15.01 4.28
CA SER A 132 1.59 -15.99 5.06
C SER A 132 1.53 -15.70 6.55
N MET A 133 1.59 -14.43 6.94
CA MET A 133 1.49 -14.03 8.35
C MET A 133 0.11 -14.33 8.93
N GLY A 134 -0.96 -14.12 8.16
CA GLY A 134 -2.31 -14.55 8.56
C GLY A 134 -2.39 -16.06 8.82
N ILE A 135 -1.86 -16.87 7.91
CA ILE A 135 -1.82 -18.34 8.06
C ILE A 135 -1.02 -18.74 9.31
N VAL A 136 0.10 -18.09 9.59
CA VAL A 136 0.90 -18.36 10.80
C VAL A 136 0.10 -18.01 12.07
N ALA A 137 -0.56 -16.85 12.08
CA ALA A 137 -1.39 -16.42 13.20
C ALA A 137 -2.54 -17.41 13.47
N ASP A 138 -3.23 -17.87 12.42
CA ASP A 138 -4.31 -18.87 12.52
C ASP A 138 -3.80 -20.21 13.07
N LEU A 139 -2.67 -20.71 12.58
CA LEU A 139 -2.07 -21.96 13.03
C LEU A 139 -1.70 -21.92 14.52
N LEU A 140 -1.17 -20.80 14.99
CA LEU A 140 -0.75 -20.63 16.37
C LEU A 140 -1.88 -20.11 17.28
N LYS A 141 -3.08 -19.87 16.71
CA LYS A 141 -4.25 -19.33 17.42
C LYS A 141 -3.92 -18.06 18.20
N ILE A 142 -3.36 -17.08 17.49
CA ILE A 142 -3.07 -15.73 17.99
C ILE A 142 -3.70 -14.69 17.06
N ARG A 143 -3.86 -13.46 17.54
CA ARG A 143 -4.27 -12.35 16.68
C ARG A 143 -3.10 -11.93 15.82
N LEU A 144 -3.39 -11.45 14.60
CA LEU A 144 -2.36 -11.03 13.63
C LEU A 144 -1.49 -9.88 14.17
N GLU A 145 -2.10 -8.96 14.92
CA GLU A 145 -1.40 -7.84 15.55
C GLU A 145 -0.41 -8.25 16.64
N ASP A 146 -0.64 -9.37 17.32
CA ASP A 146 0.23 -9.88 18.38
C ASP A 146 1.47 -10.61 17.82
N LEU A 147 1.45 -10.98 16.53
CA LEU A 147 2.51 -11.78 15.91
C LEU A 147 3.88 -11.10 16.03
N GLY A 148 3.96 -9.83 15.65
CA GLY A 148 5.21 -9.06 15.69
C GLY A 148 5.78 -8.89 17.10
N PRO A 149 5.01 -8.39 18.08
CA PRO A 149 5.43 -8.29 19.46
C PRO A 149 5.93 -9.62 20.05
N LEU A 150 5.15 -10.70 19.91
CA LEU A 150 5.53 -12.03 20.40
C LEU A 150 6.81 -12.57 19.71
N ALA A 151 7.02 -12.28 18.42
CA ALA A 151 8.23 -12.67 17.72
C ALA A 151 9.50 -11.97 18.26
N LEU A 152 9.35 -10.81 18.90
CA LEU A 152 10.47 -10.09 19.53
C LEU A 152 10.83 -10.61 20.92
N GLU A 153 10.01 -11.46 21.53
CA GLU A 153 10.32 -12.11 22.81
C GLU A 153 11.36 -13.23 22.65
N ALA A 154 11.54 -13.76 21.43
CA ALA A 154 12.58 -14.75 21.16
C ALA A 154 13.97 -14.09 21.19
N PRO A 155 14.99 -14.77 21.76
CA PRO A 155 16.33 -14.21 21.91
C PRO A 155 17.11 -14.02 20.60
N GLY A 156 16.56 -14.50 19.46
CA GLY A 156 17.24 -14.46 18.17
C GLY A 156 16.29 -14.49 16.99
N ASP A 157 16.70 -15.16 15.93
CA ASP A 157 15.97 -15.24 14.68
C ASP A 157 14.90 -16.35 14.66
N GLY A 158 14.77 -17.08 15.76
CA GLY A 158 13.82 -18.18 15.93
C GLY A 158 14.21 -19.46 15.20
N VAL A 159 13.30 -20.45 15.21
CA VAL A 159 13.49 -21.72 14.50
C VAL A 159 13.41 -21.53 13.00
N PRO A 160 14.13 -22.33 12.18
CA PRO A 160 14.05 -22.24 10.73
C PRO A 160 12.63 -22.47 10.20
N VAL A 161 12.12 -21.53 9.40
CA VAL A 161 10.83 -21.65 8.71
C VAL A 161 11.07 -21.39 7.22
N SER A 162 10.49 -22.24 6.37
CA SER A 162 10.63 -22.12 4.92
C SER A 162 10.10 -20.78 4.41
N SER A 163 10.94 -20.05 3.70
CA SER A 163 10.56 -18.83 2.99
C SER A 163 10.09 -19.11 1.56
N THR A 164 10.20 -20.34 1.07
CA THR A 164 9.96 -20.71 -0.33
C THR A 164 8.49 -21.02 -0.59
N CYS A 165 7.86 -21.79 0.27
CA CYS A 165 6.49 -22.27 0.07
C CYS A 165 5.70 -22.29 1.39
N VAL A 166 4.49 -21.72 1.35
CA VAL A 166 3.60 -21.67 2.53
C VAL A 166 3.17 -23.08 3.01
N VAL A 167 3.11 -24.06 2.12
CA VAL A 167 2.76 -25.45 2.48
C VAL A 167 3.88 -26.06 3.32
N PHE A 168 5.14 -25.86 2.94
CA PHE A 168 6.28 -26.33 3.74
C PHE A 168 6.36 -25.58 5.07
N ALA A 169 6.27 -24.25 5.04
CA ALA A 169 6.24 -23.46 6.28
C ALA A 169 5.15 -23.92 7.25
N ARG A 170 3.94 -24.24 6.74
CA ARG A 170 2.85 -24.79 7.54
C ARG A 170 3.21 -26.13 8.19
N SER A 171 3.81 -27.04 7.43
CA SER A 171 4.20 -28.36 7.95
C SER A 171 5.29 -28.26 9.02
N GLU A 172 6.27 -27.39 8.81
CA GLU A 172 7.34 -27.10 9.78
C GLU A 172 6.78 -26.49 11.07
N ILE A 173 5.90 -25.49 10.97
CA ILE A 173 5.25 -24.86 12.14
C ILE A 173 4.45 -25.90 12.93
N LEU A 174 3.70 -26.78 12.28
CA LEU A 174 2.96 -27.85 12.94
C LEU A 174 3.89 -28.88 13.62
N SER A 175 5.08 -29.14 13.06
CA SER A 175 6.10 -29.98 13.70
C SER A 175 6.62 -29.33 14.98
N TYR A 176 7.03 -28.07 14.91
CA TYR A 176 7.49 -27.31 16.06
C TYR A 176 6.45 -27.24 17.19
N GLN A 177 5.16 -27.09 16.82
CA GLN A 177 4.08 -27.14 17.83
C GLN A 177 3.99 -28.50 18.54
N ARG A 178 4.16 -29.63 17.82
CA ARG A 178 4.18 -30.98 18.40
C ARG A 178 5.39 -31.21 19.32
N GLU A 179 6.50 -30.55 19.00
CA GLU A 179 7.75 -30.57 19.77
C GLU A 179 7.72 -29.61 20.96
N ALA A 180 6.57 -28.95 21.20
CA ALA A 180 6.39 -27.94 22.24
C ALA A 180 7.37 -26.74 22.15
N THR A 181 7.84 -26.41 20.94
CA THR A 181 8.67 -25.23 20.70
C THR A 181 7.90 -23.96 21.12
N PRO A 182 8.54 -23.02 21.84
CA PRO A 182 7.88 -21.78 22.23
C PRO A 182 7.30 -21.02 21.04
N LYS A 183 6.09 -20.47 21.19
CA LYS A 183 5.45 -19.72 20.10
C LYS A 183 6.29 -18.56 19.62
N SER A 184 6.99 -17.86 20.52
CA SER A 184 7.90 -16.76 20.19
C SER A 184 8.99 -17.19 19.22
N GLU A 185 9.59 -18.37 19.40
CA GLU A 185 10.62 -18.92 18.52
C GLU A 185 10.08 -19.24 17.12
N ILE A 186 8.87 -19.81 17.03
CA ILE A 186 8.19 -20.09 15.75
C ILE A 186 7.86 -18.80 15.03
N LEU A 187 7.33 -17.81 15.75
CA LEU A 187 6.96 -16.49 15.20
C LEU A 187 8.19 -15.71 14.75
N ALA A 188 9.28 -15.78 15.52
CA ALA A 188 10.56 -15.18 15.14
C ALA A 188 11.07 -15.79 13.83
N GLY A 189 11.05 -17.13 13.69
CA GLY A 189 11.42 -17.82 12.47
C GLY A 189 10.56 -17.41 11.26
N ALA A 190 9.25 -17.31 11.43
CA ALA A 190 8.34 -16.85 10.39
C ALA A 190 8.62 -15.40 9.95
N CYS A 191 8.88 -14.49 10.90
CA CYS A 191 9.28 -13.11 10.60
C CYS A 191 10.63 -13.04 9.87
N THR A 192 11.58 -13.86 10.28
CA THR A 192 12.93 -13.96 9.66
C THR A 192 12.81 -14.48 8.23
N ALA A 193 11.99 -15.50 7.99
CA ALA A 193 11.74 -16.06 6.66
C ALA A 193 11.18 -15.00 5.69
N LEU A 194 10.18 -14.25 6.14
CA LEU A 194 9.59 -13.17 5.32
C LEU A 194 10.58 -12.02 5.10
N ALA A 195 11.25 -11.54 6.15
CA ALA A 195 12.25 -10.48 6.05
C ALA A 195 13.37 -10.83 5.07
N SER A 196 13.92 -12.05 5.15
CA SER A 196 14.97 -12.54 4.24
C SER A 196 14.52 -12.55 2.78
N ARG A 197 13.27 -12.91 2.52
CA ARG A 197 12.71 -12.93 1.17
C ARG A 197 12.58 -11.54 0.58
N VAL A 198 12.01 -10.58 1.33
CA VAL A 198 11.80 -9.22 0.81
C VAL A 198 13.08 -8.38 0.81
N LEU A 199 14.07 -8.72 1.65
CA LEU A 199 15.40 -8.13 1.63
C LEU A 199 16.05 -8.22 0.23
N GLY A 200 15.84 -9.35 -0.45
CA GLY A 200 16.31 -9.54 -1.84
C GLY A 200 15.73 -8.52 -2.82
N LEU A 201 14.49 -8.07 -2.61
CA LEU A 201 13.86 -7.05 -3.47
C LEU A 201 14.53 -5.67 -3.26
N VAL A 202 14.75 -5.30 -1.99
CA VAL A 202 15.40 -4.03 -1.63
C VAL A 202 16.83 -3.97 -2.17
N LYS A 203 17.59 -5.06 -2.03
CA LYS A 203 18.95 -5.15 -2.59
C LYS A 203 18.98 -5.04 -4.11
N ARG A 204 18.01 -5.65 -4.80
CA ARG A 204 17.90 -5.61 -6.28
C ARG A 204 17.50 -4.25 -6.83
N VAL A 205 16.61 -3.53 -6.15
CA VAL A 205 16.21 -2.18 -6.59
C VAL A 205 17.28 -1.13 -6.26
N GLY A 206 18.17 -1.43 -5.31
CA GLY A 206 19.16 -0.54 -4.75
C GLY A 206 18.59 0.37 -3.66
N LEU A 207 19.13 0.26 -2.45
CA LEU A 207 18.69 1.08 -1.31
C LEU A 207 19.29 2.48 -1.40
N GLU A 208 18.43 3.49 -1.41
CA GLU A 208 18.78 4.90 -1.19
C GLU A 208 17.97 5.44 0.00
N PRO A 209 18.59 6.16 0.94
CA PRO A 209 17.85 6.85 1.99
C PRO A 209 17.08 8.06 1.43
N GLU A 210 15.96 8.46 2.00
CA GLU A 210 15.21 7.84 3.09
C GLU A 210 14.50 6.57 2.62
N PHE A 211 14.44 5.58 3.53
CA PHE A 211 13.77 4.30 3.29
C PHE A 211 12.44 4.24 4.03
N ALA A 212 11.37 3.90 3.34
CA ALA A 212 10.05 3.72 3.93
C ALA A 212 9.50 2.31 3.73
N ILE A 213 8.73 1.81 4.69
CA ILE A 213 7.97 0.56 4.57
C ILE A 213 6.48 0.90 4.62
N THR A 214 5.72 0.36 3.65
CA THR A 214 4.27 0.57 3.48
C THR A 214 3.54 -0.77 3.37
N GLY A 215 2.20 -0.72 3.33
CA GLY A 215 1.37 -1.93 3.30
C GLY A 215 1.10 -2.52 4.68
N GLY A 216 0.28 -3.58 4.74
CA GLY A 216 -0.19 -4.14 6.00
C GLY A 216 0.89 -4.74 6.89
N ILE A 217 1.94 -5.33 6.28
CA ILE A 217 3.06 -5.94 7.02
C ILE A 217 3.95 -4.89 7.70
N ALA A 218 3.92 -3.63 7.28
CA ALA A 218 4.62 -2.55 7.96
C ALA A 218 4.19 -2.38 9.43
N LYS A 219 3.01 -2.90 9.80
CA LYS A 219 2.52 -2.96 11.19
C LYS A 219 3.17 -4.09 12.02
N ASN A 220 3.82 -5.05 11.36
CA ASN A 220 4.49 -6.16 12.03
C ASN A 220 5.91 -5.78 12.44
N VAL A 221 6.07 -5.34 13.69
CA VAL A 221 7.36 -4.91 14.24
C VAL A 221 8.43 -6.00 14.20
N GLY A 222 8.05 -7.28 14.26
CA GLY A 222 8.96 -8.42 14.17
C GLY A 222 9.64 -8.53 12.80
N VAL A 223 8.91 -8.27 11.71
CA VAL A 223 9.45 -8.22 10.34
C VAL A 223 10.25 -6.94 10.12
N VAL A 224 9.71 -5.79 10.54
CA VAL A 224 10.36 -4.48 10.37
C VAL A 224 11.74 -4.47 11.02
N ARG A 225 11.86 -4.86 12.30
CA ARG A 225 13.14 -4.87 13.02
C ARG A 225 14.18 -5.79 12.39
N ARG A 226 13.77 -6.91 11.82
CA ARG A 226 14.68 -7.81 11.10
C ARG A 226 15.19 -7.21 9.79
N LEU A 227 14.32 -6.48 9.07
CA LEU A 227 14.71 -5.75 7.86
C LEU A 227 15.68 -4.61 8.18
N GLU A 228 15.38 -3.79 9.19
CA GLU A 228 16.24 -2.70 9.64
C GLU A 228 17.63 -3.21 10.01
N ARG A 229 17.70 -4.27 10.81
CA ARG A 229 18.97 -4.92 11.19
C ARG A 229 19.75 -5.43 9.98
N ALA A 230 19.06 -6.09 9.03
CA ALA A 230 19.71 -6.66 7.84
C ALA A 230 20.16 -5.62 6.80
N LEU A 231 19.49 -4.46 6.76
CA LEU A 231 19.82 -3.35 5.87
C LEU A 231 20.77 -2.33 6.50
N GLY A 232 20.89 -2.31 7.82
CA GLY A 232 21.67 -1.32 8.57
C GLY A 232 21.06 0.09 8.53
N VAL A 233 19.75 0.21 8.29
CA VAL A 233 19.02 1.48 8.21
C VAL A 233 17.72 1.41 8.98
N GLU A 234 17.28 2.54 9.53
CA GLU A 234 15.96 2.68 10.12
C GLU A 234 14.91 2.94 9.03
N ALA A 235 13.78 2.26 9.12
CA ALA A 235 12.68 2.44 8.19
C ALA A 235 11.68 3.49 8.68
N ARG A 236 11.25 4.37 7.81
CA ARG A 236 10.16 5.30 8.07
C ARG A 236 8.83 4.59 7.82
N ILE A 237 8.04 4.42 8.87
CA ILE A 237 6.70 3.84 8.79
C ILE A 237 5.67 4.97 8.87
N PRO A 238 4.82 5.18 7.83
CA PRO A 238 3.71 6.14 7.93
C PRO A 238 2.76 5.78 9.08
N PRO A 239 2.06 6.75 9.70
CA PRO A 239 1.11 6.49 10.79
C PRO A 239 0.07 5.42 10.45
N GLU A 240 -0.45 5.42 9.21
CA GLU A 240 -1.26 4.35 8.66
C GLU A 240 -0.65 3.85 7.33
N PRO A 241 0.20 2.81 7.38
CA PRO A 241 0.95 2.36 6.21
C PRO A 241 0.07 1.67 5.14
N GLN A 242 -1.16 1.27 5.48
CA GLN A 242 -2.06 0.60 4.54
C GLN A 242 -2.71 1.55 3.54
N ILE A 243 -2.90 2.83 3.90
CA ILE A 243 -3.60 3.77 3.02
C ILE A 243 -2.70 4.43 1.97
N VAL A 244 -1.40 4.17 1.98
CA VAL A 244 -0.42 4.87 1.14
C VAL A 244 -0.75 4.75 -0.34
N GLY A 245 -1.18 3.58 -0.81
CA GLY A 245 -1.63 3.37 -2.19
C GLY A 245 -2.86 4.21 -2.54
N ALA A 246 -3.89 4.18 -1.68
CA ALA A 246 -5.12 4.96 -1.86
C ALA A 246 -4.85 6.47 -1.77
N LEU A 247 -3.95 6.91 -0.89
CA LEU A 247 -3.50 8.30 -0.82
C LEU A 247 -2.84 8.75 -2.12
N GLY A 248 -1.94 7.93 -2.67
CA GLY A 248 -1.32 8.20 -3.96
C GLY A 248 -2.35 8.31 -5.08
N ALA A 249 -3.35 7.44 -5.09
CA ALA A 249 -4.47 7.51 -6.04
C ALA A 249 -5.27 8.81 -5.88
N ALA A 250 -5.56 9.25 -4.64
CA ALA A 250 -6.26 10.50 -4.37
C ALA A 250 -5.45 11.73 -4.81
N ILE A 251 -4.12 11.70 -4.68
CA ILE A 251 -3.23 12.75 -5.21
C ILE A 251 -3.28 12.77 -6.74
N PHE A 252 -3.25 11.61 -7.41
CA PHE A 252 -3.44 11.54 -8.86
C PHE A 252 -4.82 12.02 -9.31
N ALA A 253 -5.86 11.78 -8.51
CA ALA A 253 -7.20 12.32 -8.76
C ALA A 253 -7.19 13.86 -8.71
N ARG A 254 -6.48 14.46 -7.75
CA ARG A 254 -6.29 15.92 -7.67
C ARG A 254 -5.55 16.46 -8.90
N GLU A 255 -4.46 15.83 -9.29
CA GLU A 255 -3.72 16.22 -10.51
C GLU A 255 -4.59 16.13 -11.79
N LEU A 256 -5.48 15.13 -11.85
CA LEU A 256 -6.44 14.97 -12.94
C LEU A 256 -7.44 16.12 -12.98
N ALA A 257 -8.01 16.49 -11.83
CA ALA A 257 -8.96 17.60 -11.71
C ALA A 257 -8.32 18.94 -12.07
N GLU A 258 -7.11 19.22 -11.58
CA GLU A 258 -6.35 20.43 -11.90
C GLU A 258 -6.07 20.57 -13.41
N LYS A 259 -5.73 19.47 -14.09
CA LYS A 259 -5.52 19.44 -15.54
C LYS A 259 -6.81 19.71 -16.33
N LYS A 260 -7.95 19.18 -15.86
CA LYS A 260 -9.27 19.44 -16.48
C LYS A 260 -9.65 20.92 -16.36
N ALA A 261 -9.48 21.52 -15.18
CA ALA A 261 -9.76 22.94 -14.96
C ALA A 261 -8.94 23.84 -15.89
N LYS A 262 -7.62 23.61 -15.98
CA LYS A 262 -6.73 24.39 -16.89
C LYS A 262 -7.08 24.25 -18.38
N ARG A 263 -7.61 23.10 -18.81
CA ARG A 263 -8.05 22.92 -20.22
C ARG A 263 -9.37 23.63 -20.49
N GLY A 264 -10.30 23.63 -19.52
CA GLY A 264 -11.57 24.35 -19.61
C GLY A 264 -11.36 25.88 -19.77
N ASP A 265 -10.44 26.44 -18.98
CA ASP A 265 -10.09 27.88 -19.05
C ASP A 265 -9.47 28.28 -20.39
N ARG A 266 -8.58 27.47 -20.98
CA ARG A 266 -7.99 27.74 -22.30
C ARG A 266 -9.03 27.75 -23.42
N GLY A 267 -9.95 26.76 -23.42
CA GLY A 267 -11.02 26.69 -24.43
C GLY A 267 -12.06 27.80 -24.29
N ALA A 268 -12.21 28.42 -23.11
CA ALA A 268 -13.07 29.59 -22.91
C ALA A 268 -12.38 30.90 -23.35
N GLY A 269 -11.06 30.99 -23.17
CA GLY A 269 -10.25 32.13 -23.62
C GLY A 269 -10.18 32.24 -25.16
N GLU A 270 -9.97 31.13 -25.86
CA GLU A 270 -9.94 31.07 -27.33
C GLU A 270 -11.30 31.44 -27.97
N ARG A 271 -12.42 31.04 -27.34
CA ARG A 271 -13.76 31.44 -27.80
C ARG A 271 -14.08 32.93 -27.59
N ARG A 272 -13.47 33.59 -26.59
CA ARG A 272 -13.64 35.03 -26.38
C ARG A 272 -12.82 35.85 -27.34
N SER A 273 -11.61 35.41 -27.73
CA SER A 273 -10.79 36.13 -28.72
C SER A 273 -11.36 36.04 -30.13
N SER A 274 -12.02 34.95 -30.52
CA SER A 274 -12.64 34.80 -31.83
C SER A 274 -13.95 35.57 -32.02
N LEU A 275 -14.59 36.04 -30.95
CA LEU A 275 -15.81 36.85 -30.98
C LEU A 275 -15.52 38.35 -30.92
N GLY A 276 -14.26 38.77 -30.67
CA GLY A 276 -13.85 40.19 -30.57
C GLY A 276 -13.37 40.80 -31.87
N GLU A 277 -13.09 40.03 -32.95
CA GLU A 277 -12.57 40.55 -34.23
C GLU A 277 -13.62 40.71 -35.36
N GLY A 278 -14.92 40.55 -35.03
CA GLY A 278 -16.01 40.63 -36.01
C GLY A 278 -16.87 41.90 -35.96
N GLY A 279 -16.32 43.03 -35.51
CA GLY A 279 -17.11 44.26 -35.32
C GLY A 279 -16.40 45.56 -35.73
N SER A 280 -16.01 45.67 -37.00
CA SER A 280 -15.77 47.01 -37.62
C SER A 280 -15.68 46.87 -39.13
N SER A 281 -16.79 47.09 -39.77
CA SER A 281 -16.86 47.52 -41.18
C SER A 281 -18.10 48.36 -41.34
#